data_61abb8f32864ade24d3f1199ee0604bc
#
_entry.id   61abb8f32864ade24d3f1199ee0604bc
#
_cell.length_a   1.000
_cell.length_b   1.000
_cell.length_c   1.000
_cell.angle_alpha   90.00
_cell.angle_beta   90.00
_cell.angle_gamma   90.00
#
_symmetry.space_group_name_H-M   'P 1'
#
loop_
_entity.id
_entity.type
_entity.pdbx_description
1 polymer ?
#
loop_
_entity_poly.entity_id
_entity_poly.type
_entity_poly.pdbx_seq_one_letter_code
_entity_poly.pdbx_strand_id
1 'polypeptide(L)'
;MKKILLIAILIFSAQIIALSDRLSVPEGFQVDVFSSDIKNPRQMALGNDFLFVGTKEAGVVYALPKSNPEEKIEILTELNSPTGVALHNGDLYVAEIDKIIKIDNIEMSLKTGDIKSEIYFENLPRKKMFNPLKKMWHGWKWIAFGPDDKLYLSEGVPCNVCEEKDERFGSILQIHDGNYEIYADGVRNSVGFAWHPISEKMYFTDNGRDWMGDDIPPCELNKVSYKGEHFGFPYFHGNDIPDDSFNAPDDFSYTKPVWGFQAHTAPLGIDFYTGNMFPEKYKNGAFIAQRGSWNRSKKVGYRVLFAEFKDDEIASMEVFVDGWLDGETSLGRPASVLMYDDGSLLVSDDTANKIFKISYSVN
;
A
#
# COMPACT_ATOMS: atom_id res chain seq x y z
N MET A 1 -10.49 61.73 36.72
CA MET A 1 -9.63 61.34 35.61
C MET A 1 -9.50 59.78 35.66
N LYS A 2 -10.27 59.08 34.82
CA LYS A 2 -10.18 57.57 34.72
C LYS A 2 -9.13 57.22 33.68
N LYS A 3 -8.07 56.50 34.08
CA LYS A 3 -7.09 56.01 33.19
C LYS A 3 -7.66 54.72 32.54
N ILE A 4 -7.87 54.74 31.23
CA ILE A 4 -8.23 53.57 30.42
C ILE A 4 -6.92 52.87 30.11
N LEU A 5 -6.76 51.63 30.62
CA LEU A 5 -5.66 50.73 30.32
C LEU A 5 -5.99 49.98 29.03
N LEU A 6 -5.35 50.32 27.91
CA LEU A 6 -5.45 49.59 26.68
C LEU A 6 -4.59 48.33 26.80
N ILE A 7 -5.21 47.14 26.92
CA ILE A 7 -4.53 45.86 26.81
C ILE A 7 -4.45 45.51 25.32
N ALA A 8 -3.27 45.60 24.71
CA ALA A 8 -3.02 45.11 23.37
C ALA A 8 -2.94 43.60 23.43
N ILE A 9 -3.95 42.89 22.94
CA ILE A 9 -3.92 41.45 22.74
C ILE A 9 -3.12 41.18 21.45
N LEU A 10 -1.87 40.75 21.60
CA LEU A 10 -1.08 40.20 20.51
C LEU A 10 -1.66 38.81 20.13
N ILE A 11 -2.47 38.76 19.07
CA ILE A 11 -2.90 37.50 18.46
C ILE A 11 -1.70 36.97 17.67
N PHE A 12 -0.98 36.03 18.24
CA PHE A 12 -0.05 35.19 17.48
C PHE A 12 -0.88 34.26 16.58
N SER A 13 -1.04 34.62 15.33
CA SER A 13 -1.51 33.66 14.31
C SER A 13 -0.41 32.65 14.10
N ALA A 14 -0.49 31.50 14.76
CA ALA A 14 0.32 30.37 14.39
C ALA A 14 -0.04 30.01 12.93
N GLN A 15 0.87 30.22 12.00
CA GLN A 15 0.71 29.73 10.64
C GLN A 15 0.65 28.22 10.72
N ILE A 16 -0.45 27.63 10.29
CA ILE A 16 -0.58 26.18 10.14
C ILE A 16 0.31 25.81 8.96
N ILE A 17 1.49 25.26 9.23
CA ILE A 17 2.41 24.75 8.20
C ILE A 17 1.69 23.59 7.51
N ALA A 18 1.62 23.63 6.18
CA ALA A 18 1.02 22.55 5.41
C ALA A 18 1.82 21.24 5.59
N LEU A 19 1.16 20.08 5.51
CA LEU A 19 1.86 18.81 5.67
C LEU A 19 2.95 18.62 4.60
N SER A 20 2.72 19.05 3.36
CA SER A 20 3.73 19.03 2.29
C SER A 20 5.04 19.74 2.69
N ASP A 21 4.94 20.86 3.40
CA ASP A 21 6.09 21.65 3.83
C ASP A 21 6.86 21.01 4.99
N ARG A 22 6.26 20.02 5.65
CA ARG A 22 6.88 19.22 6.73
C ARG A 22 7.58 17.96 6.22
N LEU A 23 7.22 17.51 5.01
CA LEU A 23 7.83 16.33 4.43
C LEU A 23 9.24 16.66 3.96
N SER A 24 10.20 15.86 4.42
CA SER A 24 11.60 15.98 4.03
C SER A 24 11.95 14.93 2.98
N VAL A 25 12.69 15.35 1.96
CA VAL A 25 13.16 14.55 0.84
C VAL A 25 14.66 14.82 0.61
N PRO A 26 15.38 13.97 -0.12
CA PRO A 26 16.77 14.23 -0.51
C PRO A 26 16.92 15.53 -1.33
N GLU A 27 18.13 16.04 -1.38
CA GLU A 27 18.47 17.24 -2.15
C GLU A 27 18.07 17.12 -3.64
N GLY A 28 17.50 18.17 -4.20
CA GLY A 28 16.97 18.22 -5.56
C GLY A 28 15.53 17.68 -5.72
N PHE A 29 14.98 17.04 -4.69
CA PHE A 29 13.58 16.65 -4.69
C PHE A 29 12.67 17.69 -4.06
N GLN A 30 11.41 17.69 -4.47
CA GLN A 30 10.35 18.52 -3.91
C GLN A 30 9.06 17.72 -3.74
N VAL A 31 8.21 18.13 -2.80
CA VAL A 31 6.92 17.50 -2.50
C VAL A 31 5.80 18.49 -2.71
N ASP A 32 4.87 18.15 -3.59
CA ASP A 32 3.66 18.92 -3.85
C ASP A 32 2.41 18.07 -3.49
N VAL A 33 1.29 18.74 -3.25
CA VAL A 33 -0.01 18.07 -3.18
C VAL A 33 -0.50 17.85 -4.60
N PHE A 34 -0.65 16.58 -5.01
CA PHE A 34 -1.19 16.20 -6.31
C PHE A 34 -2.72 16.30 -6.33
N SER A 35 -3.37 15.83 -5.26
CA SER A 35 -4.81 15.95 -5.06
C SER A 35 -5.14 15.93 -3.57
N SER A 36 -6.12 16.74 -3.16
CA SER A 36 -6.58 16.86 -1.78
C SER A 36 -8.00 16.30 -1.60
N ASP A 37 -8.43 16.11 -0.35
CA ASP A 37 -9.81 15.68 0.01
C ASP A 37 -10.25 14.33 -0.63
N ILE A 38 -9.30 13.44 -0.90
CA ILE A 38 -9.57 12.06 -1.29
C ILE A 38 -9.70 11.20 -0.03
N LYS A 39 -10.90 10.76 0.29
CA LYS A 39 -11.15 10.05 1.55
C LYS A 39 -10.47 8.67 1.58
N ASN A 40 -9.54 8.49 2.52
CA ASN A 40 -8.80 7.25 2.76
C ASN A 40 -8.18 6.60 1.49
N PRO A 41 -7.40 7.33 0.66
CA PRO A 41 -6.85 6.78 -0.57
C PRO A 41 -5.87 5.63 -0.27
N ARG A 42 -5.92 4.61 -1.09
CA ARG A 42 -5.10 3.40 -0.99
C ARG A 42 -4.35 3.14 -2.28
N GLN A 43 -4.53 1.98 -2.90
CA GLN A 43 -3.87 1.66 -4.14
C GLN A 43 -4.31 2.62 -5.25
N MET A 44 -3.38 2.95 -6.11
CA MET A 44 -3.57 3.79 -7.29
C MET A 44 -3.25 2.98 -8.55
N ALA A 45 -3.96 3.26 -9.64
CA ALA A 45 -3.71 2.67 -10.96
C ALA A 45 -3.74 3.77 -12.02
N LEU A 46 -2.71 3.80 -12.87
CA LEU A 46 -2.50 4.85 -13.85
C LEU A 46 -3.07 4.45 -15.20
N GLY A 47 -4.06 5.21 -15.70
CA GLY A 47 -4.59 5.12 -17.06
C GLY A 47 -3.93 6.14 -17.99
N ASN A 48 -4.49 6.31 -19.20
CA ASN A 48 -3.99 7.31 -20.17
C ASN A 48 -4.37 8.74 -19.76
N ASP A 49 -5.66 8.96 -19.42
CA ASP A 49 -6.22 10.26 -19.10
C ASP A 49 -6.54 10.44 -17.61
N PHE A 50 -6.59 9.35 -16.84
CA PHE A 50 -7.03 9.33 -15.45
C PHE A 50 -6.07 8.58 -14.53
N LEU A 51 -6.01 9.00 -13.27
CA LEU A 51 -5.51 8.22 -12.15
C LEU A 51 -6.71 7.63 -11.39
N PHE A 52 -6.77 6.31 -11.27
CA PHE A 52 -7.79 5.61 -10.50
C PHE A 52 -7.29 5.37 -9.07
N VAL A 53 -8.18 5.60 -8.09
CA VAL A 53 -7.81 5.53 -6.67
C VAL A 53 -8.82 4.69 -5.90
N GLY A 54 -8.36 3.58 -5.36
CA GLY A 54 -9.10 2.78 -4.41
C GLY A 54 -9.11 3.43 -3.03
N THR A 55 -10.15 3.17 -2.25
CA THR A 55 -10.29 3.73 -0.91
C THR A 55 -10.55 2.66 0.14
N LYS A 56 -10.34 3.00 1.39
CA LYS A 56 -10.55 2.09 2.52
C LYS A 56 -12.00 2.17 3.02
N GLU A 57 -12.25 2.92 4.10
CA GLU A 57 -13.58 3.01 4.71
C GLU A 57 -14.54 3.93 3.94
N ALA A 58 -14.04 4.75 3.03
CA ALA A 58 -14.89 5.61 2.22
C ALA A 58 -15.83 4.84 1.29
N GLY A 59 -15.44 3.63 0.88
CA GLY A 59 -16.28 2.78 0.04
C GLY A 59 -16.49 3.32 -1.38
N VAL A 60 -15.54 4.10 -1.88
CA VAL A 60 -15.61 4.79 -3.17
C VAL A 60 -14.37 4.48 -3.99
N VAL A 61 -14.50 4.37 -5.30
CA VAL A 61 -13.37 4.42 -6.24
C VAL A 61 -13.45 5.73 -7.00
N TYR A 62 -12.34 6.47 -6.99
CA TYR A 62 -12.24 7.75 -7.70
C TYR A 62 -11.48 7.60 -9.03
N ALA A 63 -11.91 8.37 -10.03
CA ALA A 63 -11.11 8.71 -11.20
C ALA A 63 -10.73 10.20 -11.12
N LEU A 64 -9.43 10.49 -11.16
CA LEU A 64 -8.88 11.83 -11.15
C LEU A 64 -8.36 12.16 -12.55
N PRO A 65 -8.94 13.15 -13.26
CA PRO A 65 -8.39 13.58 -14.54
C PRO A 65 -6.95 14.06 -14.38
N LYS A 66 -6.01 13.57 -15.16
CA LYS A 66 -4.59 14.01 -15.10
C LYS A 66 -4.43 15.50 -15.43
N SER A 67 -5.32 16.05 -16.24
CA SER A 67 -5.35 17.49 -16.59
C SER A 67 -5.78 18.38 -15.42
N ASN A 68 -6.53 17.84 -14.46
CA ASN A 68 -7.00 18.54 -13.27
C ASN A 68 -7.24 17.54 -12.12
N PRO A 69 -6.19 17.10 -11.40
CA PRO A 69 -6.31 16.07 -10.37
C PRO A 69 -7.14 16.46 -9.13
N GLU A 70 -7.47 17.75 -8.98
CA GLU A 70 -8.38 18.22 -7.92
C GLU A 70 -9.86 17.95 -8.26
N GLU A 71 -10.19 17.67 -9.51
CA GLU A 71 -11.49 17.15 -9.91
C GLU A 71 -11.57 15.66 -9.56
N LYS A 72 -12.63 15.25 -8.85
CA LYS A 72 -12.82 13.89 -8.36
C LYS A 72 -14.12 13.33 -8.92
N ILE A 73 -14.02 12.32 -9.75
CA ILE A 73 -15.16 11.59 -10.29
C ILE A 73 -15.35 10.32 -9.47
N GLU A 74 -16.46 10.20 -8.76
CA GLU A 74 -16.82 8.97 -8.06
C GLU A 74 -17.39 7.98 -9.09
N ILE A 75 -16.62 6.93 -9.41
CA ILE A 75 -17.01 5.95 -10.44
C ILE A 75 -17.77 4.75 -9.88
N LEU A 76 -17.50 4.38 -8.64
CA LEU A 76 -18.23 3.37 -7.88
C LEU A 76 -18.36 3.82 -6.44
N THR A 77 -19.52 3.59 -5.83
CA THR A 77 -19.84 3.97 -4.44
C THR A 77 -20.47 2.81 -3.69
N GLU A 78 -20.60 2.95 -2.38
CA GLU A 78 -21.20 1.95 -1.48
C GLU A 78 -20.49 0.58 -1.50
N LEU A 79 -19.20 0.60 -1.82
CA LEU A 79 -18.36 -0.60 -1.89
C LEU A 79 -17.83 -1.01 -0.51
N ASN A 80 -17.51 -2.30 -0.37
CA ASN A 80 -16.95 -2.85 0.87
C ASN A 80 -15.42 -2.73 0.90
N SER A 81 -14.90 -1.54 1.27
CA SER A 81 -13.46 -1.25 1.33
C SER A 81 -12.73 -1.60 0.02
N PRO A 82 -13.00 -0.89 -1.08
CA PRO A 82 -12.40 -1.15 -2.40
C PRO A 82 -10.94 -0.65 -2.44
N THR A 83 -10.06 -1.30 -1.70
CA THR A 83 -8.68 -0.84 -1.52
C THR A 83 -7.78 -1.15 -2.70
N GLY A 84 -8.04 -2.24 -3.41
CA GLY A 84 -7.24 -2.69 -4.55
C GLY A 84 -7.83 -2.17 -5.87
N VAL A 85 -6.98 -1.55 -6.69
CA VAL A 85 -7.34 -1.13 -8.06
C VAL A 85 -6.22 -1.48 -9.02
N ALA A 86 -6.55 -2.02 -10.19
CA ALA A 86 -5.59 -2.32 -11.25
C ALA A 86 -6.21 -2.06 -12.63
N LEU A 87 -5.38 -1.61 -13.57
CA LEU A 87 -5.75 -1.46 -14.97
C LEU A 87 -5.06 -2.54 -15.81
N HIS A 88 -5.80 -3.12 -16.72
CA HIS A 88 -5.25 -4.06 -17.71
C HIS A 88 -6.05 -3.98 -19.01
N ASN A 89 -5.36 -3.76 -20.12
CA ASN A 89 -5.95 -3.65 -21.46
C ASN A 89 -7.12 -2.65 -21.56
N GLY A 90 -7.09 -1.56 -20.78
CA GLY A 90 -8.12 -0.53 -20.74
C GLY A 90 -9.26 -0.81 -19.76
N ASP A 91 -9.32 -1.99 -19.17
CA ASP A 91 -10.31 -2.39 -18.17
C ASP A 91 -9.84 -2.08 -16.77
N LEU A 92 -10.75 -1.60 -15.91
CA LEU A 92 -10.46 -1.35 -14.49
C LEU A 92 -10.96 -2.52 -13.64
N TYR A 93 -10.09 -3.04 -12.81
CA TYR A 93 -10.40 -4.06 -11.81
C TYR A 93 -10.36 -3.43 -10.42
N VAL A 94 -11.37 -3.74 -9.60
CA VAL A 94 -11.55 -3.19 -8.25
C VAL A 94 -11.75 -4.34 -7.28
N ALA A 95 -10.85 -4.50 -6.31
CA ALA A 95 -10.96 -5.51 -5.28
C ALA A 95 -11.59 -4.94 -4.01
N GLU A 96 -12.75 -5.48 -3.68
CA GLU A 96 -13.40 -5.38 -2.38
C GLU A 96 -12.92 -6.49 -1.44
N ILE A 97 -13.41 -6.51 -0.21
CA ILE A 97 -13.04 -7.56 0.76
C ILE A 97 -13.41 -8.96 0.27
N ASP A 98 -14.53 -9.11 -0.45
CA ASP A 98 -15.13 -10.42 -0.77
C ASP A 98 -15.32 -10.71 -2.26
N LYS A 99 -14.94 -9.78 -3.13
CA LYS A 99 -15.05 -9.95 -4.59
C LYS A 99 -14.13 -8.99 -5.35
N ILE A 100 -13.97 -9.25 -6.63
CA ILE A 100 -13.35 -8.34 -7.60
C ILE A 100 -14.41 -7.94 -8.63
N ILE A 101 -14.53 -6.66 -8.88
CA ILE A 101 -15.39 -6.06 -9.88
C ILE A 101 -14.53 -5.66 -11.08
N LYS A 102 -15.10 -5.76 -12.29
CA LYS A 102 -14.49 -5.29 -13.53
C LYS A 102 -15.36 -4.23 -14.20
N ILE A 103 -14.73 -3.23 -14.80
CA ILE A 103 -15.37 -2.25 -15.68
C ILE A 103 -14.61 -2.24 -16.99
N ASP A 104 -15.27 -2.63 -18.08
CA ASP A 104 -14.69 -2.66 -19.41
C ASP A 104 -14.43 -1.24 -19.93
N ASN A 105 -13.27 -1.05 -20.58
CA ASN A 105 -12.91 0.19 -21.25
C ASN A 105 -13.22 1.44 -20.41
N ILE A 106 -12.74 1.48 -19.15
CA ILE A 106 -13.16 2.47 -18.15
C ILE A 106 -13.03 3.91 -18.61
N GLU A 107 -11.96 4.29 -19.32
CA GLU A 107 -11.79 5.68 -19.76
C GLU A 107 -12.80 6.07 -20.85
N MET A 108 -13.20 5.14 -21.72
CA MET A 108 -14.28 5.37 -22.67
C MET A 108 -15.64 5.45 -21.95
N SER A 109 -15.87 4.58 -20.98
CA SER A 109 -17.09 4.59 -20.17
C SER A 109 -17.26 5.88 -19.39
N LEU A 110 -16.17 6.47 -18.87
CA LEU A 110 -16.17 7.80 -18.26
C LEU A 110 -16.53 8.91 -19.25
N LYS A 111 -15.97 8.87 -20.47
CA LYS A 111 -16.24 9.89 -21.51
C LYS A 111 -17.70 9.83 -22.01
N THR A 112 -18.30 8.65 -22.03
CA THR A 112 -19.70 8.46 -22.50
C THR A 112 -20.72 8.56 -21.36
N GLY A 113 -20.31 8.47 -20.12
CA GLY A 113 -21.18 8.43 -18.96
C GLY A 113 -21.90 7.08 -18.76
N ASP A 114 -21.55 6.03 -19.50
CA ASP A 114 -22.15 4.68 -19.42
C ASP A 114 -21.19 3.72 -18.68
N ILE A 115 -21.10 3.86 -17.37
CA ILE A 115 -20.24 3.03 -16.51
C ILE A 115 -21.04 1.79 -16.09
N LYS A 116 -20.61 0.62 -16.57
CA LYS A 116 -21.19 -0.68 -16.21
C LYS A 116 -20.12 -1.55 -15.57
N SER A 117 -20.44 -2.12 -14.43
CA SER A 117 -19.56 -3.04 -13.71
C SER A 117 -20.15 -4.46 -13.70
N GLU A 118 -19.28 -5.44 -13.74
CA GLU A 118 -19.60 -6.85 -13.55
C GLU A 118 -18.71 -7.48 -12.48
N ILE A 119 -19.14 -8.61 -11.93
CA ILE A 119 -18.32 -9.38 -11.00
C ILE A 119 -17.32 -10.19 -11.83
N TYR A 120 -16.03 -9.91 -11.64
CA TYR A 120 -14.94 -10.65 -12.27
C TYR A 120 -14.57 -11.91 -11.50
N PHE A 121 -14.51 -11.81 -10.16
CA PHE A 121 -14.23 -12.92 -9.27
C PHE A 121 -15.00 -12.74 -7.96
N GLU A 122 -15.65 -13.79 -7.49
CA GLU A 122 -16.48 -13.75 -6.29
C GLU A 122 -16.02 -14.74 -5.23
N ASN A 123 -16.62 -14.66 -4.06
CA ASN A 123 -16.39 -15.58 -2.94
C ASN A 123 -14.93 -15.57 -2.45
N LEU A 124 -14.26 -14.41 -2.46
CA LEU A 124 -13.01 -14.25 -1.72
C LEU A 124 -13.27 -14.60 -0.24
N PRO A 125 -12.31 -15.23 0.44
CA PRO A 125 -12.53 -15.72 1.79
C PRO A 125 -12.79 -14.56 2.76
N ARG A 126 -13.77 -14.74 3.63
CA ARG A 126 -14.05 -13.81 4.72
C ARG A 126 -14.52 -14.53 5.96
N LYS A 127 -14.05 -14.10 7.10
CA LYS A 127 -14.53 -14.60 8.39
C LYS A 127 -15.74 -13.79 8.84
N LYS A 128 -16.87 -14.44 9.06
CA LYS A 128 -18.03 -13.80 9.69
C LYS A 128 -17.67 -13.46 11.14
N MET A 129 -17.63 -12.17 11.47
CA MET A 129 -17.43 -11.72 12.84
C MET A 129 -18.75 -11.84 13.60
N PHE A 130 -18.73 -12.32 14.84
CA PHE A 130 -19.91 -12.34 15.73
C PHE A 130 -20.49 -10.93 15.97
N ASN A 131 -19.65 -9.91 15.90
CA ASN A 131 -20.07 -8.52 15.94
C ASN A 131 -19.99 -7.93 14.54
N PRO A 132 -21.13 -7.61 13.89
CA PRO A 132 -21.16 -7.05 12.54
C PRO A 132 -20.51 -5.64 12.45
N LEU A 133 -20.29 -4.97 13.59
CA LEU A 133 -19.59 -3.69 13.65
C LEU A 133 -18.05 -3.86 13.68
N LYS A 134 -17.54 -5.06 13.90
CA LYS A 134 -16.09 -5.33 13.80
C LYS A 134 -15.76 -5.69 12.36
N LYS A 135 -14.91 -4.87 11.75
CA LYS A 135 -14.33 -5.15 10.43
C LYS A 135 -13.41 -6.37 10.51
N MET A 136 -13.34 -7.13 9.44
CA MET A 136 -12.39 -8.23 9.32
C MET A 136 -10.96 -7.69 9.41
N TRP A 137 -10.10 -8.34 10.20
CA TRP A 137 -8.68 -8.07 10.21
C TRP A 137 -8.09 -8.41 8.84
N HIS A 138 -7.16 -7.62 8.35
CA HIS A 138 -6.38 -7.84 7.14
C HIS A 138 -7.22 -8.13 5.87
N GLY A 139 -8.47 -7.64 5.83
CA GLY A 139 -9.37 -7.83 4.69
C GLY A 139 -9.05 -6.94 3.48
N TRP A 140 -8.16 -5.96 3.64
CA TRP A 140 -7.79 -5.03 2.57
C TRP A 140 -6.94 -5.72 1.52
N LYS A 141 -7.32 -5.55 0.26
CA LYS A 141 -6.70 -6.20 -0.89
C LYS A 141 -5.68 -5.29 -1.57
N TRP A 142 -4.68 -5.91 -2.14
CA TRP A 142 -3.83 -5.34 -3.17
C TRP A 142 -3.95 -6.22 -4.40
N ILE A 143 -4.11 -5.63 -5.59
CA ILE A 143 -4.20 -6.37 -6.84
C ILE A 143 -3.28 -5.75 -7.90
N ALA A 144 -2.71 -6.57 -8.75
CA ALA A 144 -1.97 -6.13 -9.92
C ALA A 144 -1.89 -7.26 -10.95
N PHE A 145 -1.73 -6.91 -12.21
CA PHE A 145 -1.43 -7.88 -13.27
C PHE A 145 0.07 -8.15 -13.31
N GLY A 146 0.42 -9.43 -13.43
CA GLY A 146 1.79 -9.86 -13.59
C GLY A 146 2.28 -9.77 -15.03
N PRO A 147 3.59 -10.02 -15.25
CA PRO A 147 4.16 -10.09 -16.60
C PRO A 147 3.58 -11.22 -17.46
N ASP A 148 2.85 -12.15 -16.86
CA ASP A 148 2.12 -13.25 -17.48
C ASP A 148 0.64 -12.93 -17.80
N ASP A 149 0.24 -11.65 -17.73
CA ASP A 149 -1.12 -11.14 -17.96
C ASP A 149 -2.19 -11.71 -17.02
N LYS A 150 -1.80 -12.35 -15.92
CA LYS A 150 -2.74 -12.84 -14.90
C LYS A 150 -2.89 -11.84 -13.76
N LEU A 151 -4.07 -11.83 -13.15
CA LEU A 151 -4.34 -11.01 -11.99
C LEU A 151 -3.83 -11.68 -10.71
N TYR A 152 -3.13 -10.91 -9.89
CA TYR A 152 -2.68 -11.35 -8.56
C TYR A 152 -3.42 -10.56 -7.48
N LEU A 153 -3.68 -11.22 -6.35
CA LEU A 153 -4.38 -10.63 -5.22
C LEU A 153 -3.75 -11.07 -3.89
N SER A 154 -3.49 -10.13 -2.99
CA SER A 154 -3.09 -10.45 -1.61
C SER A 154 -4.30 -10.74 -0.74
N GLU A 155 -4.26 -11.84 0.02
CA GLU A 155 -5.30 -12.27 0.95
C GLU A 155 -4.72 -12.44 2.36
N GLY A 156 -4.96 -11.47 3.22
CA GLY A 156 -4.45 -11.50 4.60
C GLY A 156 -5.26 -12.41 5.51
N VAL A 157 -4.63 -12.92 6.57
CA VAL A 157 -5.32 -13.76 7.58
C VAL A 157 -6.32 -12.94 8.41
N PRO A 158 -7.47 -13.50 8.84
CA PRO A 158 -8.51 -12.76 9.54
C PRO A 158 -8.25 -12.62 11.05
N CYS A 159 -7.00 -12.65 11.49
CA CYS A 159 -6.59 -12.69 12.88
C CYS A 159 -5.19 -12.07 13.08
N ASN A 160 -4.72 -11.98 14.33
CA ASN A 160 -3.33 -11.63 14.60
C ASN A 160 -2.38 -12.77 14.22
N VAL A 161 -2.67 -13.96 14.73
CA VAL A 161 -2.01 -15.22 14.37
C VAL A 161 -3.02 -16.36 14.44
N CYS A 162 -3.15 -17.16 13.41
CA CYS A 162 -4.05 -18.31 13.31
C CYS A 162 -3.71 -19.19 12.11
N GLU A 163 -4.17 -20.42 12.16
CA GLU A 163 -4.36 -21.28 11.00
C GLU A 163 -5.84 -21.23 10.61
N GLU A 164 -6.12 -21.02 9.35
CA GLU A 164 -7.48 -21.05 8.81
C GLU A 164 -7.68 -22.29 7.93
N LYS A 165 -8.91 -22.75 7.85
CA LYS A 165 -9.25 -23.95 7.04
C LYS A 165 -9.30 -23.65 5.54
N ASP A 166 -9.60 -22.41 5.19
CA ASP A 166 -9.60 -21.95 3.82
C ASP A 166 -8.16 -21.55 3.48
N GLU A 167 -7.53 -22.32 2.61
CA GLU A 167 -6.13 -22.17 2.22
C GLU A 167 -5.81 -20.82 1.54
N ARG A 168 -6.83 -20.09 1.11
CA ARG A 168 -6.64 -18.77 0.50
C ARG A 168 -6.23 -17.71 1.50
N PHE A 169 -6.56 -17.86 2.79
CA PHE A 169 -6.08 -16.94 3.80
C PHE A 169 -4.57 -17.05 4.00
N GLY A 170 -3.92 -15.92 4.13
CA GLY A 170 -2.48 -15.88 4.35
C GLY A 170 -1.68 -16.20 3.09
N SER A 171 -2.14 -15.73 1.93
CA SER A 171 -1.52 -16.04 0.66
C SER A 171 -1.52 -14.84 -0.31
N ILE A 172 -0.78 -14.99 -1.41
CA ILE A 172 -0.98 -14.24 -2.63
C ILE A 172 -1.56 -15.21 -3.66
N LEU A 173 -2.76 -14.87 -4.14
CA LEU A 173 -3.48 -15.66 -5.16
C LEU A 173 -3.11 -15.18 -6.55
N GLN A 174 -2.99 -16.11 -7.49
CA GLN A 174 -3.01 -15.87 -8.93
C GLN A 174 -4.40 -16.23 -9.44
N ILE A 175 -5.09 -15.29 -10.08
CA ILE A 175 -6.49 -15.44 -10.52
C ILE A 175 -6.54 -15.42 -12.05
N HIS A 176 -7.15 -16.43 -12.63
CA HIS A 176 -7.39 -16.51 -14.08
C HIS A 176 -8.59 -17.41 -14.38
N ASP A 177 -9.34 -17.09 -15.40
CA ASP A 177 -10.49 -17.87 -15.93
C ASP A 177 -11.51 -18.28 -14.84
N GLY A 178 -11.77 -17.38 -13.87
CA GLY A 178 -12.69 -17.65 -12.76
C GLY A 178 -12.16 -18.62 -11.69
N ASN A 179 -10.89 -19.04 -11.80
CA ASN A 179 -10.20 -19.92 -10.85
C ASN A 179 -9.09 -19.16 -10.11
N TYR A 180 -8.53 -19.79 -9.08
CA TYR A 180 -7.36 -19.28 -8.38
C TYR A 180 -6.32 -20.38 -8.18
N GLU A 181 -5.09 -19.96 -7.98
CA GLU A 181 -3.99 -20.78 -7.52
C GLU A 181 -3.20 -20.05 -6.45
N ILE A 182 -2.68 -20.77 -5.45
CA ILE A 182 -1.78 -20.17 -4.45
C ILE A 182 -0.43 -19.90 -5.13
N TYR A 183 -0.08 -18.61 -5.19
CA TYR A 183 1.20 -18.18 -5.77
C TYR A 183 2.30 -18.08 -4.72
N ALA A 184 1.95 -17.51 -3.53
CA ALA A 184 2.79 -17.48 -2.34
C ALA A 184 1.93 -17.81 -1.12
N ASP A 185 2.41 -18.65 -0.23
CA ASP A 185 1.73 -19.14 0.97
C ASP A 185 2.46 -18.71 2.24
N GLY A 186 1.81 -18.82 3.39
CA GLY A 186 2.42 -18.44 4.67
C GLY A 186 2.71 -16.94 4.76
N VAL A 187 1.87 -16.11 4.16
CA VAL A 187 1.90 -14.64 4.15
C VAL A 187 0.88 -14.11 5.15
N ARG A 188 1.31 -13.37 6.18
CA ARG A 188 0.37 -12.90 7.20
C ARG A 188 -0.58 -11.81 6.71
N ASN A 189 -0.05 -10.73 6.18
CA ASN A 189 -0.82 -9.55 5.74
C ASN A 189 -0.01 -8.71 4.77
N SER A 190 0.09 -9.16 3.54
CA SER A 190 0.63 -8.34 2.45
C SER A 190 -0.42 -7.34 1.96
N VAL A 191 -0.04 -6.08 1.82
CA VAL A 191 -0.85 -5.02 1.22
C VAL A 191 -0.02 -4.24 0.20
N GLY A 192 0.86 -4.93 -0.50
CA GLY A 192 1.69 -4.38 -1.56
C GLY A 192 2.62 -5.41 -2.16
N PHE A 193 2.56 -5.55 -3.46
CA PHE A 193 3.52 -6.32 -4.24
C PHE A 193 3.73 -5.67 -5.62
N ALA A 194 4.91 -5.89 -6.18
CA ALA A 194 5.27 -5.45 -7.52
C ALA A 194 6.32 -6.39 -8.11
N TRP A 195 6.50 -6.33 -9.43
CA TRP A 195 7.51 -7.13 -10.13
C TRP A 195 8.75 -6.29 -10.41
N HIS A 196 9.91 -6.86 -10.10
CA HIS A 196 11.18 -6.25 -10.45
C HIS A 196 11.32 -6.15 -11.98
N PRO A 197 11.63 -4.95 -12.53
CA PRO A 197 11.48 -4.68 -13.97
C PRO A 197 12.43 -5.48 -14.88
N ILE A 198 13.49 -6.08 -14.33
CA ILE A 198 14.48 -6.85 -15.09
C ILE A 198 14.31 -8.35 -14.88
N SER A 199 14.19 -8.80 -13.61
CA SER A 199 14.08 -10.24 -13.30
C SER A 199 12.66 -10.77 -13.37
N GLU A 200 11.66 -9.89 -13.45
CA GLU A 200 10.23 -10.22 -13.41
C GLU A 200 9.82 -11.04 -12.17
N LYS A 201 10.66 -11.03 -11.12
CA LYS A 201 10.31 -11.64 -9.83
C LYS A 201 9.40 -10.72 -9.03
N MET A 202 8.39 -11.31 -8.38
CA MET A 202 7.53 -10.58 -7.48
C MET A 202 8.25 -10.31 -6.16
N TYR A 203 8.18 -9.06 -5.71
CA TYR A 203 8.52 -8.65 -4.34
C TYR A 203 7.25 -8.19 -3.64
N PHE A 204 7.08 -8.58 -2.38
CA PHE A 204 5.92 -8.18 -1.59
C PHE A 204 6.31 -7.81 -0.16
N THR A 205 5.57 -6.84 0.38
CA THR A 205 5.68 -6.44 1.79
C THR A 205 4.78 -7.32 2.65
N ASP A 206 5.22 -7.70 3.85
CA ASP A 206 4.36 -8.39 4.81
C ASP A 206 4.45 -7.77 6.20
N ASN A 207 3.30 -7.62 6.85
CA ASN A 207 3.20 -7.04 8.18
C ASN A 207 3.36 -8.12 9.24
N GLY A 208 4.41 -8.03 10.07
CA GLY A 208 4.65 -8.91 11.20
C GLY A 208 3.50 -8.89 12.22
N ARG A 209 3.35 -9.98 12.99
CA ARG A 209 2.29 -10.09 14.01
C ARG A 209 2.48 -9.09 15.14
N ASP A 210 1.37 -8.77 15.82
CA ASP A 210 1.35 -7.91 17.00
C ASP A 210 1.61 -8.70 18.29
N TRP A 211 1.95 -7.97 19.36
CA TRP A 211 2.05 -8.43 20.75
C TRP A 211 3.18 -9.41 21.04
N MET A 212 4.32 -9.29 20.36
CA MET A 212 5.59 -9.93 20.74
C MET A 212 6.60 -8.93 21.34
N GLY A 213 6.17 -7.68 21.60
CA GLY A 213 7.00 -6.59 22.10
C GLY A 213 7.26 -5.52 21.02
N ASP A 214 8.13 -4.57 21.35
CA ASP A 214 8.40 -3.42 20.48
C ASP A 214 9.28 -3.78 19.26
N ASP A 215 10.20 -4.71 19.42
CA ASP A 215 11.29 -4.92 18.46
C ASP A 215 11.19 -6.24 17.67
N ILE A 216 10.21 -7.09 17.98
CA ILE A 216 9.94 -8.34 17.27
C ILE A 216 8.44 -8.58 17.06
N PRO A 217 8.08 -9.32 16.00
CA PRO A 217 8.92 -9.71 14.88
C PRO A 217 9.13 -8.53 13.91
N PRO A 218 10.12 -8.56 13.01
CA PRO A 218 10.24 -7.59 11.95
C PRO A 218 9.02 -7.66 11.03
N CYS A 219 8.69 -6.56 10.35
CA CYS A 219 7.94 -6.63 9.11
C CYS A 219 8.90 -7.02 7.97
N GLU A 220 8.38 -7.50 6.84
CA GLU A 220 9.18 -8.19 5.86
C GLU A 220 9.06 -7.60 4.45
N LEU A 221 10.15 -7.65 3.70
CA LEU A 221 10.14 -7.64 2.25
C LEU A 221 10.55 -9.03 1.78
N ASN A 222 9.69 -9.65 1.02
CA ASN A 222 9.83 -11.00 0.52
C ASN A 222 9.99 -11.00 -1.01
N LYS A 223 10.67 -12.01 -1.55
CA LYS A 223 10.85 -12.26 -2.99
C LYS A 223 10.34 -13.64 -3.32
N VAL A 224 9.44 -13.74 -4.28
CA VAL A 224 8.97 -15.03 -4.80
C VAL A 224 9.91 -15.50 -5.89
N SER A 225 10.61 -16.59 -5.66
CA SER A 225 11.53 -17.20 -6.63
C SER A 225 10.81 -18.17 -7.55
N TYR A 226 9.82 -18.91 -7.01
CA TYR A 226 8.96 -19.82 -7.76
C TYR A 226 7.56 -19.89 -7.12
N LYS A 227 6.57 -20.22 -7.89
CA LYS A 227 5.18 -20.37 -7.45
C LYS A 227 5.03 -21.46 -6.37
N GLY A 228 4.25 -21.17 -5.33
CA GLY A 228 3.96 -22.07 -4.23
C GLY A 228 4.98 -22.06 -3.10
N GLU A 229 5.89 -21.07 -3.07
CA GLU A 229 6.77 -20.87 -1.92
C GLU A 229 5.96 -20.49 -0.67
N HIS A 230 6.40 -21.03 0.48
CA HIS A 230 5.85 -20.70 1.80
C HIS A 230 6.76 -19.75 2.55
N PHE A 231 6.21 -18.65 3.14
CA PHE A 231 6.97 -17.57 3.76
C PHE A 231 6.94 -17.57 5.31
N GLY A 232 6.54 -18.69 5.91
CA GLY A 232 6.75 -18.97 7.34
C GLY A 232 5.52 -18.86 8.23
N PHE A 233 4.59 -17.93 7.98
CA PHE A 233 3.41 -17.73 8.82
C PHE A 233 2.48 -18.97 8.79
N PRO A 234 1.92 -19.45 9.91
CA PRO A 234 1.98 -18.86 11.26
C PRO A 234 3.15 -19.35 12.13
N TYR A 235 3.99 -20.24 11.64
CA TYR A 235 4.99 -20.97 12.44
C TYR A 235 6.24 -20.15 12.75
N PHE A 236 6.67 -19.34 11.79
CA PHE A 236 7.87 -18.51 11.88
C PHE A 236 7.60 -17.10 11.38
N HIS A 237 8.36 -16.15 11.93
CA HIS A 237 8.35 -14.75 11.56
C HIS A 237 9.77 -14.29 11.28
N GLY A 238 9.98 -13.47 10.26
CA GLY A 238 11.30 -12.96 9.89
C GLY A 238 12.31 -14.08 9.68
N ASN A 239 13.51 -13.88 10.21
CA ASN A 239 14.58 -14.86 10.16
C ASN A 239 14.56 -15.77 11.39
N ASP A 240 13.80 -16.87 11.32
CA ASP A 240 13.79 -17.95 12.32
C ASP A 240 13.23 -17.56 13.70
N ILE A 241 12.32 -16.61 13.81
CA ILE A 241 11.61 -16.31 15.05
C ILE A 241 10.38 -17.24 15.13
N PRO A 242 10.36 -18.27 15.99
CA PRO A 242 9.21 -19.17 16.09
C PRO A 242 8.01 -18.46 16.73
N ASP A 243 6.81 -18.87 16.36
CA ASP A 243 5.59 -18.51 17.08
C ASP A 243 5.31 -19.54 18.19
N ASP A 244 5.22 -19.08 19.42
CA ASP A 244 4.98 -19.96 20.58
C ASP A 244 3.59 -20.64 20.58
N SER A 245 2.68 -20.20 19.71
CA SER A 245 1.31 -20.70 19.65
C SER A 245 1.12 -21.85 18.65
N PHE A 246 2.11 -22.08 17.77
CA PHE A 246 2.03 -23.06 16.68
C PHE A 246 3.29 -23.90 16.58
N ASN A 247 3.13 -25.18 16.35
CA ASN A 247 4.23 -26.08 16.06
C ASN A 247 4.28 -26.29 14.54
N ALA A 248 5.42 -25.97 13.95
CA ALA A 248 5.62 -26.31 12.55
C ALA A 248 5.56 -27.82 12.34
N PRO A 249 5.03 -28.28 11.19
CA PRO A 249 5.11 -29.69 10.82
C PRO A 249 6.58 -30.21 10.80
N ASP A 250 6.74 -31.52 10.98
CA ASP A 250 8.07 -32.15 10.77
C ASP A 250 8.53 -31.85 9.35
N ASP A 251 9.81 -31.56 9.18
CA ASP A 251 10.44 -31.22 7.90
C ASP A 251 9.91 -29.91 7.26
N PHE A 252 9.25 -29.03 8.01
CA PHE A 252 8.78 -27.73 7.53
C PHE A 252 9.96 -26.85 7.12
N SER A 253 9.86 -26.29 5.91
CA SER A 253 10.81 -25.30 5.39
C SER A 253 10.07 -24.09 4.84
N TYR A 254 10.67 -22.94 4.90
CA TYR A 254 10.10 -21.70 4.36
C TYR A 254 11.18 -20.80 3.77
N THR A 255 10.73 -19.92 2.87
CA THR A 255 11.58 -18.88 2.27
C THR A 255 11.68 -17.71 3.23
N LYS A 256 12.92 -17.34 3.58
CA LYS A 256 13.19 -16.21 4.46
C LYS A 256 13.02 -14.88 3.73
N PRO A 257 12.63 -13.81 4.46
CA PRO A 257 12.57 -12.49 3.87
C PRO A 257 13.93 -12.03 3.33
N VAL A 258 13.92 -11.34 2.20
CA VAL A 258 15.12 -10.71 1.63
C VAL A 258 15.52 -9.45 2.38
N TRP A 259 14.58 -8.87 3.17
CA TRP A 259 14.84 -7.75 4.06
C TRP A 259 13.89 -7.74 5.26
N GLY A 260 14.44 -7.59 6.47
CA GLY A 260 13.68 -7.37 7.69
C GLY A 260 13.56 -5.86 7.97
N PHE A 261 12.34 -5.33 7.92
CA PHE A 261 12.07 -3.96 8.39
C PHE A 261 12.01 -3.92 9.91
N GLN A 262 12.18 -2.74 10.48
CA GLN A 262 11.88 -2.52 11.89
C GLN A 262 10.45 -3.02 12.22
N ALA A 263 10.31 -3.66 13.40
CA ALA A 263 9.02 -4.20 13.84
C ALA A 263 7.93 -3.12 13.85
N HIS A 264 6.73 -3.50 13.43
CA HIS A 264 5.51 -2.69 13.44
C HIS A 264 5.48 -1.47 12.50
N THR A 265 6.45 -1.32 11.59
CA THR A 265 6.45 -0.17 10.64
C THR A 265 5.30 -0.18 9.64
N ALA A 266 4.59 -1.30 9.50
CA ALA A 266 3.48 -1.51 8.57
C ALA A 266 3.85 -1.13 7.13
N PRO A 267 4.80 -1.85 6.49
CA PRO A 267 5.09 -1.67 5.08
C PRO A 267 3.89 -2.12 4.25
N LEU A 268 3.45 -1.25 3.33
CA LEU A 268 2.29 -1.48 2.47
C LEU A 268 2.72 -1.42 0.99
N GLY A 269 2.21 -0.44 0.22
CA GLY A 269 2.48 -0.35 -1.20
C GLY A 269 3.96 -0.28 -1.55
N ILE A 270 4.33 -1.01 -2.59
CA ILE A 270 5.65 -1.05 -3.19
C ILE A 270 5.51 -0.83 -4.70
N ASP A 271 6.42 -0.07 -5.29
CA ASP A 271 6.53 0.08 -6.73
C ASP A 271 7.99 0.24 -7.16
N PHE A 272 8.35 -0.32 -8.32
CA PHE A 272 9.68 -0.22 -8.89
C PHE A 272 9.79 0.99 -9.80
N TYR A 273 10.86 1.75 -9.64
CA TYR A 273 11.08 2.96 -10.41
C TYR A 273 11.74 2.67 -11.76
N THR A 274 11.00 2.88 -12.83
CA THR A 274 11.49 2.78 -14.22
C THR A 274 11.51 4.13 -14.95
N GLY A 275 11.14 5.21 -14.25
CA GLY A 275 11.13 6.58 -14.77
C GLY A 275 12.52 7.13 -15.10
N ASN A 276 12.56 8.33 -15.70
CA ASN A 276 13.79 9.01 -16.08
C ASN A 276 13.94 10.41 -15.44
N MET A 277 13.01 10.78 -14.53
CA MET A 277 13.09 12.07 -13.84
C MET A 277 14.10 12.04 -12.70
N PHE A 278 14.14 10.94 -11.92
CA PHE A 278 15.04 10.82 -10.77
C PHE A 278 16.46 10.45 -11.19
N PRO A 279 17.48 10.77 -10.38
CA PRO A 279 18.85 10.35 -10.63
C PRO A 279 19.00 8.83 -10.84
N GLU A 280 20.03 8.44 -11.59
CA GLU A 280 20.29 7.05 -12.02
C GLU A 280 20.27 6.02 -10.87
N LYS A 281 20.71 6.42 -9.66
CA LYS A 281 20.70 5.51 -8.49
C LYS A 281 19.31 4.96 -8.14
N TYR A 282 18.24 5.65 -8.56
CA TYR A 282 16.86 5.21 -8.30
C TYR A 282 16.33 4.23 -9.34
N LYS A 283 17.01 4.11 -10.49
CA LYS A 283 16.56 3.26 -11.60
C LYS A 283 16.52 1.81 -11.18
N ASN A 284 15.38 1.14 -11.47
CA ASN A 284 15.08 -0.25 -11.09
C ASN A 284 15.10 -0.55 -9.59
N GLY A 285 15.23 0.47 -8.73
CA GLY A 285 15.02 0.35 -7.30
C GLY A 285 13.52 0.43 -6.94
N ALA A 286 13.17 0.09 -5.70
CA ALA A 286 11.80 0.07 -5.23
C ALA A 286 11.53 1.16 -4.19
N PHE A 287 10.40 1.85 -4.31
CA PHE A 287 9.85 2.70 -3.27
C PHE A 287 8.83 1.90 -2.45
N ILE A 288 8.84 2.08 -1.13
CA ILE A 288 8.00 1.31 -0.20
C ILE A 288 7.37 2.25 0.82
N ALA A 289 6.05 2.29 0.88
CA ALA A 289 5.32 3.06 1.88
C ALA A 289 5.29 2.32 3.23
N GLN A 290 5.82 2.92 4.29
CA GLN A 290 5.66 2.47 5.67
C GLN A 290 4.59 3.29 6.36
N ARG A 291 3.38 2.71 6.50
CA ARG A 291 2.20 3.39 7.04
C ARG A 291 2.34 3.80 8.50
N GLY A 292 3.21 3.14 9.23
CA GLY A 292 3.54 3.44 10.61
C GLY A 292 2.79 2.60 11.65
N SER A 293 3.42 2.48 12.79
CA SER A 293 3.05 1.60 13.90
C SER A 293 1.76 2.03 14.62
N TRP A 294 1.11 1.06 15.26
CA TRP A 294 0.07 1.27 16.26
C TRP A 294 0.35 0.47 17.54
N ASN A 295 1.02 -0.67 17.43
CA ASN A 295 1.33 -1.59 18.52
C ASN A 295 2.82 -1.50 18.89
N ARG A 296 3.23 -0.34 19.39
CA ARG A 296 4.60 -0.06 19.84
C ARG A 296 4.60 1.07 20.85
N SER A 297 5.52 1.03 21.83
CA SER A 297 5.66 2.06 22.88
C SER A 297 6.06 3.42 22.30
N LYS A 298 6.93 3.42 21.27
CA LYS A 298 7.28 4.60 20.48
C LYS A 298 6.94 4.37 19.02
N LYS A 299 6.26 5.31 18.40
CA LYS A 299 5.87 5.20 16.99
C LYS A 299 7.07 5.15 16.06
N VAL A 300 6.96 4.32 15.01
CA VAL A 300 7.98 4.13 13.96
C VAL A 300 7.29 3.92 12.61
N GLY A 301 8.06 4.05 11.53
CA GLY A 301 7.52 4.05 10.18
C GLY A 301 7.05 5.46 9.80
N TYR A 302 5.87 5.63 9.21
CA TYR A 302 5.31 6.92 8.77
C TYR A 302 6.23 7.61 7.74
N ARG A 303 6.71 6.87 6.76
CA ARG A 303 7.72 7.32 5.79
C ARG A 303 7.66 6.52 4.51
N VAL A 304 8.36 6.96 3.49
CA VAL A 304 8.63 6.18 2.29
C VAL A 304 10.10 5.79 2.30
N LEU A 305 10.38 4.53 2.06
CA LEU A 305 11.73 4.00 1.90
C LEU A 305 12.07 3.87 0.42
N PHE A 306 13.35 3.90 0.11
CA PHE A 306 13.93 3.49 -1.16
C PHE A 306 14.85 2.30 -0.93
N ALA A 307 14.62 1.22 -1.68
CA ALA A 307 15.46 0.05 -1.77
C ALA A 307 16.28 0.12 -3.06
N GLU A 308 17.59 0.22 -2.96
CA GLU A 308 18.50 0.12 -4.09
C GLU A 308 18.72 -1.35 -4.42
N PHE A 309 18.60 -1.70 -5.70
CA PHE A 309 18.82 -3.05 -6.20
C PHE A 309 20.10 -3.14 -7.02
N LYS A 310 20.80 -4.24 -6.87
CA LYS A 310 21.93 -4.62 -7.68
C LYS A 310 21.84 -6.12 -7.98
N ASP A 311 21.84 -6.47 -9.27
CA ASP A 311 21.74 -7.87 -9.71
C ASP A 311 20.57 -8.65 -9.05
N ASP A 312 19.38 -8.02 -9.00
CA ASP A 312 18.14 -8.56 -8.39
C ASP A 312 18.24 -8.87 -6.88
N GLU A 313 19.15 -8.18 -6.17
CA GLU A 313 19.29 -8.23 -4.72
C GLU A 313 19.29 -6.81 -4.13
N ILE A 314 18.82 -6.68 -2.89
CA ILE A 314 18.80 -5.40 -2.19
C ILE A 314 20.22 -5.06 -1.74
N ALA A 315 20.79 -4.00 -2.34
CA ALA A 315 22.10 -3.49 -1.99
C ALA A 315 22.06 -2.55 -0.78
N SER A 316 21.02 -1.72 -0.70
CA SER A 316 20.83 -0.77 0.42
C SER A 316 19.34 -0.44 0.61
N MET A 317 19.02 0.10 1.79
CA MET A 317 17.69 0.63 2.12
C MET A 317 17.85 1.97 2.83
N GLU A 318 17.22 3.00 2.29
CA GLU A 318 17.30 4.35 2.88
C GLU A 318 15.91 4.97 3.06
N VAL A 319 15.81 5.97 3.94
CA VAL A 319 14.59 6.79 4.05
C VAL A 319 14.59 7.78 2.89
N PHE A 320 13.53 7.74 2.08
CA PHE A 320 13.37 8.63 0.94
C PHE A 320 12.48 9.84 1.25
N VAL A 321 11.33 9.61 1.91
CA VAL A 321 10.49 10.71 2.41
C VAL A 321 10.16 10.46 3.87
N ASP A 322 10.35 11.46 4.70
CA ASP A 322 9.98 11.47 6.12
C ASP A 322 9.14 12.70 6.47
N GLY A 323 8.61 12.78 7.69
CA GLY A 323 7.91 13.97 8.21
C GLY A 323 6.41 13.75 8.44
N TRP A 324 5.86 12.56 8.23
CA TRP A 324 4.48 12.23 8.62
C TRP A 324 4.30 11.98 10.13
N LEU A 325 5.40 11.93 10.88
CA LEU A 325 5.40 11.77 12.33
C LEU A 325 6.11 12.96 12.99
N ASP A 326 5.42 13.65 13.93
CA ASP A 326 5.98 14.72 14.76
C ASP A 326 5.95 14.26 16.23
N GLY A 327 7.11 13.82 16.74
CA GLY A 327 7.19 13.14 18.03
C GLY A 327 6.35 11.87 18.05
N GLU A 328 5.26 11.85 18.82
CA GLU A 328 4.27 10.75 18.85
C GLU A 328 2.96 11.11 18.12
N THR A 329 2.90 12.25 17.43
CA THR A 329 1.71 12.70 16.69
C THR A 329 1.82 12.30 15.22
N SER A 330 0.89 11.47 14.75
CA SER A 330 0.76 11.14 13.33
C SER A 330 0.09 12.32 12.60
N LEU A 331 0.77 12.89 11.64
CA LEU A 331 0.27 13.95 10.75
C LEU A 331 -0.38 13.39 9.49
N GLY A 332 -0.02 12.16 9.13
CA GLY A 332 -0.51 11.40 7.99
C GLY A 332 0.04 9.98 8.02
N ARG A 333 -0.32 9.16 7.02
CA ARG A 333 0.10 7.76 6.91
C ARG A 333 0.22 7.36 5.43
N PRO A 334 1.44 7.33 4.88
CA PRO A 334 1.63 6.90 3.49
C PRO A 334 1.19 5.43 3.34
N ALA A 335 0.41 5.15 2.32
CA ALA A 335 -0.21 3.84 2.12
C ALA A 335 0.18 3.15 0.81
N SER A 336 0.34 3.90 -0.26
CA SER A 336 0.75 3.39 -1.57
C SER A 336 1.74 4.35 -2.23
N VAL A 337 2.55 3.81 -3.09
CA VAL A 337 3.45 4.53 -3.99
C VAL A 337 3.16 4.10 -5.42
N LEU A 338 3.32 5.01 -6.37
CA LEU A 338 3.11 4.75 -7.80
C LEU A 338 3.98 5.68 -8.63
N MET A 339 4.74 5.14 -9.58
CA MET A 339 5.43 5.95 -10.57
C MET A 339 4.42 6.62 -11.51
N TYR A 340 4.54 7.94 -11.68
CA TYR A 340 3.68 8.73 -12.55
C TYR A 340 4.29 8.91 -13.94
N ASP A 341 3.47 9.31 -14.93
CA ASP A 341 3.87 9.40 -16.36
C ASP A 341 5.10 10.26 -16.63
N ASP A 342 5.25 11.35 -15.88
CA ASP A 342 6.39 12.26 -16.04
C ASP A 342 7.66 11.79 -15.32
N GLY A 343 7.61 10.61 -14.70
CA GLY A 343 8.69 10.03 -13.92
C GLY A 343 8.75 10.50 -12.48
N SER A 344 7.79 11.30 -12.00
CA SER A 344 7.62 11.60 -10.58
C SER A 344 7.02 10.41 -9.83
N LEU A 345 7.05 10.45 -8.49
CA LEU A 345 6.43 9.44 -7.63
C LEU A 345 5.18 10.02 -6.96
N LEU A 346 4.06 9.31 -7.06
CA LEU A 346 2.87 9.60 -6.28
C LEU A 346 2.86 8.79 -4.98
N VAL A 347 2.40 9.42 -3.89
CA VAL A 347 2.23 8.78 -2.58
C VAL A 347 0.82 9.05 -2.07
N SER A 348 0.00 8.01 -1.90
CA SER A 348 -1.30 8.15 -1.25
C SER A 348 -1.16 8.15 0.27
N ASP A 349 -1.93 9.00 0.94
CA ASP A 349 -1.99 9.12 2.40
C ASP A 349 -3.43 8.91 2.90
N ASP A 350 -3.69 7.76 3.51
CA ASP A 350 -5.04 7.33 3.89
C ASP A 350 -5.59 8.01 5.14
N THR A 351 -4.79 8.81 5.80
CA THR A 351 -5.17 9.57 7.00
C THR A 351 -5.22 11.07 6.74
N ALA A 352 -4.24 11.60 6.00
CA ALA A 352 -4.28 13.00 5.58
C ALA A 352 -5.28 13.26 4.43
N ASN A 353 -5.84 12.20 3.83
CA ASN A 353 -6.79 12.27 2.70
C ASN A 353 -6.21 13.02 1.48
N LYS A 354 -4.97 12.71 1.14
CA LYS A 354 -4.21 13.37 0.08
C LYS A 354 -3.44 12.38 -0.76
N ILE A 355 -3.08 12.83 -1.96
CA ILE A 355 -2.03 12.23 -2.76
C ILE A 355 -0.95 13.28 -2.92
N PHE A 356 0.27 12.93 -2.56
CA PHE A 356 1.46 13.76 -2.75
C PHE A 356 2.17 13.36 -4.04
N LYS A 357 2.81 14.35 -4.68
CA LYS A 357 3.68 14.15 -5.84
C LYS A 357 5.09 14.54 -5.46
N ILE A 358 6.03 13.65 -5.70
CA ILE A 358 7.44 13.89 -5.46
C ILE A 358 8.13 13.99 -6.82
N SER A 359 8.74 15.11 -7.09
CA SER A 359 9.46 15.39 -8.33
C SER A 359 10.92 15.74 -8.06
N TYR A 360 11.75 15.64 -9.08
CA TYR A 360 13.17 15.99 -9.01
C TYR A 360 13.50 17.03 -10.07
N SER A 361 14.24 18.06 -9.68
CA SER A 361 14.77 19.06 -10.59
C SER A 361 16.24 19.32 -10.28
N VAL A 362 17.09 19.25 -11.31
CA VAL A 362 18.48 19.73 -11.21
C VAL A 362 18.42 21.25 -11.20
N ASN A 363 18.84 21.89 -10.10
CA ASN A 363 19.03 23.34 -10.04
C ASN A 363 20.29 23.74 -10.81
#